data_761f92328c89c2d9c4d8d58d9e0acdfc
#
_entry.id   761f92328c89c2d9c4d8d58d9e0acdfc
#
_cell.length_a   1.000
_cell.length_b   1.000
_cell.length_c   1.000
_cell.angle_alpha   90.00
_cell.angle_beta   90.00
_cell.angle_gamma   90.00
#
_symmetry.space_group_name_H-M   'P 1'
#
loop_
_entity.id
_entity.type
_entity.pdbx_description
1 polymer ?
#
loop_
_entity_poly.entity_id
_entity_poly.type
_entity_poly.pdbx_seq_one_letter_code
_entity_poly.pdbx_strand_id
1 'polypeptide(L)'
;MRHAGLGTLIALTRRGEPIYGMMHQPFTREHFSGDGRGARYRGPAGDRTLAVRACASVEDAVLCTTSPLLMTPRDRQRFQQVERVVRLSRYGGDCYAYCVLAAGHVDLVIETELKPHDVLPLIPIIEGAGGIITTWENGRPHEGGRIVAAGDKRVHAQTLELLKS
;
A
#
# COMPACT_ATOMS: atom_id res chain seq x y z
N MET A 1 -2.19 -1.03 26.43
CA MET A 1 -1.52 -0.57 25.18
C MET A 1 -2.61 -0.14 24.22
N ARG A 2 -2.69 1.13 23.83
CA ARG A 2 -3.69 1.58 22.85
C ARG A 2 -3.12 1.33 21.44
N HIS A 3 -3.75 0.44 20.68
CA HIS A 3 -3.29 0.11 19.34
C HIS A 3 -3.58 1.27 18.39
N ALA A 4 -2.53 1.94 17.92
CA ALA A 4 -2.60 2.94 16.85
C ALA A 4 -2.84 2.32 15.45
N GLY A 5 -2.95 0.99 15.37
CA GLY A 5 -3.14 0.25 14.11
C GLY A 5 -4.59 0.07 13.67
N LEU A 6 -5.58 0.67 14.35
CA LEU A 6 -6.98 0.58 13.94
C LEU A 6 -7.30 1.59 12.84
N GLY A 7 -7.71 1.12 11.67
CA GLY A 7 -8.18 1.95 10.57
C GLY A 7 -9.61 1.59 10.15
N THR A 8 -10.43 2.59 9.83
CA THR A 8 -11.73 2.38 9.16
C THR A 8 -11.53 2.52 7.66
N LEU A 9 -11.87 1.48 6.92
CA LEU A 9 -11.76 1.41 5.47
C LEU A 9 -13.15 1.44 4.83
N ILE A 10 -13.37 2.33 3.84
CA ILE A 10 -14.61 2.42 3.07
C ILE A 10 -14.26 2.49 1.59
N ALA A 11 -14.87 1.63 0.77
CA ALA A 11 -14.83 1.70 -0.68
C ALA A 11 -16.22 1.92 -1.26
N LEU A 12 -16.33 2.81 -2.23
CA LEU A 12 -17.48 2.89 -3.11
C LEU A 12 -17.11 2.22 -4.43
N THR A 13 -17.90 1.20 -4.82
CA THR A 13 -17.67 0.48 -6.06
C THR A 13 -18.80 0.72 -7.05
N ARG A 14 -18.46 0.73 -8.33
CA ARG A 14 -19.42 0.81 -9.43
C ARG A 14 -19.08 -0.26 -10.47
N ARG A 15 -19.98 -1.22 -10.67
CA ARG A 15 -19.75 -2.37 -11.57
C ARG A 15 -18.48 -3.15 -11.23
N GLY A 16 -18.20 -3.32 -9.95
CA GLY A 16 -16.99 -4.03 -9.47
C GLY A 16 -15.73 -3.19 -9.43
N GLU A 17 -15.74 -1.94 -9.94
CA GLU A 17 -14.60 -1.03 -9.90
C GLU A 17 -14.65 -0.13 -8.67
N PRO A 18 -13.58 0.00 -7.88
CA PRO A 18 -13.50 0.96 -6.80
C PRO A 18 -13.34 2.36 -7.37
N ILE A 19 -14.39 3.19 -7.25
CA ILE A 19 -14.43 4.57 -7.77
C ILE A 19 -14.11 5.62 -6.71
N TYR A 20 -14.10 5.23 -5.44
CA TYR A 20 -13.71 6.08 -4.33
C TYR A 20 -13.26 5.18 -3.18
N GLY A 21 -12.21 5.60 -2.48
CA GLY A 21 -11.69 4.95 -1.29
C GLY A 21 -11.40 5.94 -0.18
N MET A 22 -11.60 5.48 1.05
CA MET A 22 -11.28 6.25 2.25
C MET A 22 -10.67 5.34 3.30
N MET A 23 -9.62 5.85 3.97
CA MET A 23 -9.09 5.31 5.22
C MET A 23 -9.13 6.40 6.29
N HIS A 24 -9.74 6.08 7.43
CA HIS A 24 -9.74 6.94 8.61
C HIS A 24 -8.99 6.27 9.75
N GLN A 25 -8.01 6.98 10.30
CA GLN A 25 -7.28 6.59 11.51
C GLN A 25 -7.83 7.39 12.71
N PRO A 26 -8.69 6.78 13.55
CA PRO A 26 -9.43 7.52 14.57
C PRO A 26 -8.56 8.06 15.72
N PHE A 27 -7.43 7.39 16.02
CA PHE A 27 -6.54 7.82 17.09
C PHE A 27 -5.79 9.10 16.73
N THR A 28 -5.25 9.18 15.51
CA THR A 28 -4.55 10.37 15.00
C THR A 28 -5.51 11.40 14.38
N ARG A 29 -6.79 11.03 14.19
CA ARG A 29 -7.82 11.83 13.52
C ARG A 29 -7.45 12.21 12.08
N GLU A 30 -6.83 11.27 11.38
CA GLU A 30 -6.40 11.43 10.00
C GLU A 30 -7.38 10.77 9.03
N HIS A 31 -7.65 11.43 7.92
CA HIS A 31 -8.42 10.92 6.79
C HIS A 31 -7.57 10.93 5.53
N PHE A 32 -7.57 9.82 4.84
CA PHE A 32 -6.99 9.67 3.51
C PHE A 32 -8.11 9.25 2.57
N SER A 33 -8.23 9.90 1.43
CA SER A 33 -9.25 9.55 0.43
C SER A 33 -8.74 9.74 -0.97
N GLY A 34 -9.32 9.00 -1.93
CA GLY A 34 -8.97 9.12 -3.33
C GLY A 34 -10.08 8.61 -4.25
N ASP A 35 -10.09 9.08 -5.50
CA ASP A 35 -11.01 8.68 -6.56
C ASP A 35 -10.30 8.09 -7.79
N GLY A 36 -9.04 7.70 -7.65
CA GLY A 36 -8.18 7.21 -8.71
C GLY A 36 -7.57 8.31 -9.60
N ARG A 37 -8.07 9.54 -9.55
CA ARG A 37 -7.55 10.71 -10.28
C ARG A 37 -6.81 11.67 -9.39
N GLY A 38 -7.19 11.72 -8.11
CA GLY A 38 -6.54 12.50 -7.08
C GLY A 38 -6.71 11.84 -5.72
N ALA A 39 -5.81 12.14 -4.81
CA ALA A 39 -5.88 11.69 -3.43
C ALA A 39 -5.60 12.84 -2.46
N ARG A 40 -6.24 12.80 -1.30
CA ARG A 40 -6.20 13.86 -0.29
C ARG A 40 -5.98 13.31 1.11
N TYR A 41 -5.25 14.07 1.87
CA TYR A 41 -5.14 13.96 3.32
C TYR A 41 -5.92 15.09 3.98
N ARG A 42 -6.62 14.78 5.07
CA ARG A 42 -7.20 15.72 6.01
C ARG A 42 -6.91 15.27 7.43
N GLY A 43 -6.40 16.16 8.27
CA GLY A 43 -6.07 15.82 9.65
C GLY A 43 -5.45 16.96 10.43
N PRO A 44 -4.89 16.68 11.62
CA PRO A 44 -4.29 17.70 12.47
C PRO A 44 -3.18 18.52 11.81
N ALA A 45 -2.50 17.96 10.81
CA ALA A 45 -1.47 18.64 10.02
C ALA A 45 -2.03 19.50 8.86
N GLY A 46 -3.36 19.74 8.83
CA GLY A 46 -4.05 20.47 7.78
C GLY A 46 -4.54 19.56 6.65
N ASP A 47 -5.03 20.18 5.57
CA ASP A 47 -5.51 19.49 4.37
C ASP A 47 -4.45 19.60 3.28
N ARG A 48 -4.15 18.50 2.57
CA ARG A 48 -3.21 18.50 1.45
C ARG A 48 -3.53 17.45 0.41
N THR A 49 -3.12 17.70 -0.83
CA THR A 49 -3.09 16.69 -1.88
C THR A 49 -1.98 15.68 -1.58
N LEU A 50 -2.28 14.39 -1.78
CA LEU A 50 -1.30 13.34 -1.67
C LEU A 50 -0.58 13.15 -3.00
N ALA A 51 0.71 12.89 -2.91
CA ALA A 51 1.54 12.51 -4.05
C ALA A 51 2.62 11.54 -3.58
N VAL A 52 2.78 10.45 -4.29
CA VAL A 52 3.87 9.50 -4.08
C VAL A 52 5.22 10.16 -4.41
N ARG A 53 6.30 9.62 -3.87
CA ARG A 53 7.65 10.08 -4.21
C ARG A 53 8.30 9.20 -5.27
N ALA A 54 9.20 9.78 -6.05
CA ALA A 54 10.04 9.04 -6.98
C ALA A 54 11.07 8.19 -6.23
N CYS A 55 11.24 6.94 -6.68
CA CYS A 55 12.28 6.03 -6.22
C CYS A 55 12.74 5.19 -7.42
N ALA A 56 13.99 5.36 -7.85
CA ALA A 56 14.45 4.75 -9.09
C ALA A 56 14.85 3.27 -8.95
N SER A 57 15.30 2.88 -7.76
CA SER A 57 15.80 1.53 -7.48
C SER A 57 15.13 0.93 -6.26
N VAL A 58 14.87 -0.38 -6.31
CA VAL A 58 14.39 -1.14 -5.16
C VAL A 58 15.40 -1.11 -4.00
N GLU A 59 16.68 -0.98 -4.29
CA GLU A 59 17.77 -0.87 -3.30
C GLU A 59 17.68 0.41 -2.46
N ASP A 60 17.08 1.48 -3.01
CA ASP A 60 16.86 2.74 -2.30
C ASP A 60 15.51 2.77 -1.57
N ALA A 61 14.66 1.77 -1.80
CA ALA A 61 13.29 1.78 -1.32
C ALA A 61 13.18 1.53 0.19
N VAL A 62 12.19 2.19 0.80
CA VAL A 62 11.65 1.86 2.13
C VAL A 62 10.43 0.97 1.93
N LEU A 63 10.54 -0.28 2.39
CA LEU A 63 9.51 -1.30 2.34
C LEU A 63 8.71 -1.34 3.63
N CYS A 64 7.37 -1.45 3.51
CA CYS A 64 6.49 -1.77 4.62
C CYS A 64 5.75 -3.09 4.38
N THR A 65 5.50 -3.83 5.46
CA THR A 65 4.57 -4.97 5.54
C THR A 65 4.03 -5.06 6.96
N THR A 66 2.87 -5.67 7.14
CA THR A 66 2.31 -5.88 8.48
C THR A 66 3.18 -6.84 9.28
N SER A 67 3.43 -8.02 8.77
CA SER A 67 4.37 -8.98 9.36
C SER A 67 4.71 -10.12 8.39
N PRO A 68 5.98 -10.42 8.15
CA PRO A 68 6.37 -11.59 7.37
C PRO A 68 5.91 -12.92 8.01
N LEU A 69 5.60 -12.92 9.32
CA LEU A 69 5.13 -14.11 10.01
C LEU A 69 3.70 -14.53 9.64
N LEU A 70 2.92 -13.61 9.07
CA LEU A 70 1.57 -13.89 8.55
C LEU A 70 1.59 -14.55 7.17
N MET A 71 2.72 -14.48 6.47
CA MET A 71 2.88 -15.05 5.15
C MET A 71 3.03 -16.58 5.20
N THR A 72 2.54 -17.27 4.16
CA THR A 72 2.86 -18.68 3.99
C THR A 72 4.39 -18.86 3.88
N PRO A 73 4.95 -20.05 4.18
CA PRO A 73 6.40 -20.28 4.05
C PRO A 73 6.93 -19.94 2.64
N ARG A 74 6.15 -20.26 1.60
CA ARG A 74 6.48 -19.96 0.20
C ARG A 74 6.49 -18.46 -0.09
N ASP A 75 5.44 -17.75 0.32
CA ASP A 75 5.34 -16.31 0.09
C ASP A 75 6.38 -15.54 0.91
N ARG A 76 6.66 -16.00 2.13
CA ARG A 76 7.75 -15.44 2.95
C ARG A 76 9.11 -15.57 2.27
N GLN A 77 9.41 -16.72 1.65
CA GLN A 77 10.66 -16.92 0.92
C GLN A 77 10.79 -15.93 -0.25
N ARG A 78 9.70 -15.71 -1.01
CA ARG A 78 9.65 -14.73 -2.11
C ARG A 78 9.78 -13.30 -1.57
N PHE A 79 9.04 -12.94 -0.53
CA PHE A 79 9.16 -11.65 0.15
C PHE A 79 10.59 -11.36 0.60
N GLN A 80 11.29 -12.34 1.15
CA GLN A 80 12.68 -12.20 1.60
C GLN A 80 13.66 -11.85 0.48
N GLN A 81 13.38 -12.20 -0.79
CA GLN A 81 14.21 -11.76 -1.91
C GLN A 81 14.17 -10.22 -2.05
N VAL A 82 13.00 -9.63 -1.86
CA VAL A 82 12.84 -8.17 -1.86
C VAL A 82 13.44 -7.55 -0.61
N GLU A 83 13.13 -8.11 0.55
CA GLU A 83 13.55 -7.59 1.85
C GLU A 83 15.08 -7.48 1.99
N ARG A 84 15.83 -8.41 1.39
CA ARG A 84 17.32 -8.42 1.43
C ARG A 84 17.97 -7.30 0.63
N VAL A 85 17.27 -6.74 -0.35
CA VAL A 85 17.85 -5.74 -1.26
C VAL A 85 17.37 -4.32 -0.97
N VAL A 86 16.21 -4.14 -0.33
CA VAL A 86 15.71 -2.81 0.00
C VAL A 86 16.58 -2.10 1.04
N ARG A 87 16.59 -0.79 1.00
CA ARG A 87 17.34 0.04 1.96
C ARG A 87 16.88 -0.17 3.40
N LEU A 88 15.58 -0.34 3.62
CA LEU A 88 14.98 -0.42 4.94
C LEU A 88 13.62 -1.13 4.89
N SER A 89 13.38 -2.05 5.84
CA SER A 89 12.08 -2.66 6.07
C SER A 89 11.44 -2.16 7.37
N ARG A 90 10.11 -1.96 7.36
CA ARG A 90 9.27 -1.61 8.50
C ARG A 90 8.09 -2.55 8.59
N TYR A 91 7.70 -2.91 9.80
CA TYR A 91 6.59 -3.82 10.08
C TYR A 91 5.50 -3.14 10.90
N GLY A 92 4.26 -3.64 10.81
CA GLY A 92 3.16 -3.23 11.68
C GLY A 92 2.36 -2.03 11.20
N GLY A 93 2.35 -1.74 9.92
CA GLY A 93 1.65 -0.57 9.38
C GLY A 93 0.19 -0.83 8.96
N ASP A 94 -0.19 -2.07 8.69
CA ASP A 94 -1.50 -2.47 8.16
C ASP A 94 -1.97 -1.53 7.02
N CYS A 95 -3.25 -1.19 6.97
CA CYS A 95 -3.80 -0.28 5.97
C CYS A 95 -3.17 1.13 5.99
N TYR A 96 -2.62 1.56 7.14
CA TYR A 96 -1.96 2.86 7.27
C TYR A 96 -0.67 2.95 6.45
N ALA A 97 0.05 1.83 6.25
CA ALA A 97 1.26 1.79 5.42
C ALA A 97 0.99 2.25 3.98
N TYR A 98 -0.16 1.90 3.40
CA TYR A 98 -0.58 2.34 2.07
C TYR A 98 -0.84 3.85 2.03
N CYS A 99 -1.39 4.42 3.10
CA CYS A 99 -1.61 5.87 3.20
C CYS A 99 -0.29 6.64 3.34
N VAL A 100 0.67 6.08 4.06
CA VAL A 100 2.02 6.63 4.20
C VAL A 100 2.79 6.56 2.86
N LEU A 101 2.55 5.51 2.05
CA LEU A 101 3.05 5.42 0.68
C LEU A 101 2.41 6.49 -0.21
N ALA A 102 1.08 6.63 -0.19
CA ALA A 102 0.38 7.67 -0.95
C ALA A 102 0.81 9.09 -0.56
N ALA A 103 1.28 9.28 0.68
CA ALA A 103 1.83 10.55 1.17
C ALA A 103 3.32 10.76 0.81
N GLY A 104 3.96 9.80 0.12
CA GLY A 104 5.35 9.90 -0.33
C GLY A 104 6.41 9.68 0.76
N HIS A 105 6.06 9.02 1.86
CA HIS A 105 6.99 8.77 2.97
C HIS A 105 7.66 7.38 2.93
N VAL A 106 7.04 6.42 2.25
CA VAL A 106 7.62 5.10 1.95
C VAL A 106 7.43 4.78 0.47
N ASP A 107 8.13 3.79 -0.04
CA ASP A 107 8.23 3.54 -1.48
C ASP A 107 7.48 2.28 -1.91
N LEU A 108 7.34 1.31 -0.99
CA LEU A 108 6.88 -0.03 -1.30
C LEU A 108 6.07 -0.59 -0.13
N VAL A 109 4.94 -1.23 -0.44
CA VAL A 109 4.16 -2.04 0.50
C VAL A 109 3.93 -3.41 -0.13
N ILE A 110 4.23 -4.48 0.61
CA ILE A 110 4.04 -5.87 0.17
C ILE A 110 3.25 -6.60 1.25
N GLU A 111 2.10 -7.16 0.87
CA GLU A 111 1.22 -7.90 1.77
C GLU A 111 0.73 -9.20 1.14
N THR A 112 0.23 -10.10 1.98
CA THR A 112 -0.44 -11.33 1.58
C THR A 112 -1.72 -11.52 2.37
N GLU A 113 -2.58 -12.45 1.92
CA GLU A 113 -3.83 -12.86 2.61
C GLU A 113 -4.85 -11.72 2.78
N LEU A 114 -4.68 -10.59 2.07
CA LEU A 114 -5.65 -9.49 2.10
C LEU A 114 -6.99 -9.94 1.51
N LYS A 115 -8.07 -9.37 2.05
CA LYS A 115 -9.43 -9.56 1.54
C LYS A 115 -9.86 -8.36 0.68
N PRO A 116 -10.90 -8.48 -0.14
CA PRO A 116 -11.38 -7.35 -0.95
C PRO A 116 -11.66 -6.08 -0.13
N HIS A 117 -12.21 -6.21 1.07
CA HIS A 117 -12.49 -5.06 1.94
C HIS A 117 -11.25 -4.38 2.52
N ASP A 118 -10.10 -5.06 2.53
CA ASP A 118 -8.82 -4.46 2.93
C ASP A 118 -8.22 -3.63 1.81
N VAL A 119 -8.32 -4.10 0.56
CA VAL A 119 -7.60 -3.52 -0.57
C VAL A 119 -8.43 -2.54 -1.41
N LEU A 120 -9.73 -2.81 -1.61
CA LEU A 120 -10.59 -1.97 -2.47
C LEU A 120 -10.58 -0.48 -2.06
N PRO A 121 -10.59 -0.10 -0.77
CA PRO A 121 -10.52 1.30 -0.36
C PRO A 121 -9.17 1.95 -0.68
N LEU A 122 -8.10 1.16 -0.73
CA LEU A 122 -6.73 1.66 -0.89
C LEU A 122 -6.37 1.90 -2.37
N ILE A 123 -7.00 1.18 -3.30
CA ILE A 123 -6.74 1.32 -4.75
C ILE A 123 -6.91 2.77 -5.21
N PRO A 124 -8.08 3.44 -5.01
CA PRO A 124 -8.26 4.81 -5.49
C PRO A 124 -7.36 5.83 -4.77
N ILE A 125 -6.93 5.54 -3.54
CA ILE A 125 -6.00 6.40 -2.79
C ILE A 125 -4.60 6.32 -3.40
N ILE A 126 -4.09 5.10 -3.63
CA ILE A 126 -2.75 4.88 -4.20
C ILE A 126 -2.68 5.43 -5.64
N GLU A 127 -3.64 5.06 -6.49
CA GLU A 127 -3.66 5.51 -7.88
C GLU A 127 -3.86 7.02 -7.99
N GLY A 128 -4.76 7.58 -7.17
CA GLY A 128 -5.00 9.03 -7.11
C GLY A 128 -3.79 9.83 -6.61
N ALA A 129 -2.90 9.22 -5.85
CA ALA A 129 -1.61 9.81 -5.47
C ALA A 129 -0.50 9.62 -6.52
N GLY A 130 -0.79 8.94 -7.64
CA GLY A 130 0.16 8.65 -8.72
C GLY A 130 0.97 7.36 -8.52
N GLY A 131 0.62 6.54 -7.53
CA GLY A 131 1.22 5.23 -7.28
C GLY A 131 0.62 4.12 -8.16
N ILE A 132 1.09 2.92 -7.95
CA ILE A 132 0.61 1.70 -8.61
C ILE A 132 0.35 0.61 -7.57
N ILE A 133 -0.74 -0.14 -7.74
CA ILE A 133 -1.10 -1.26 -6.87
C ILE A 133 -1.61 -2.43 -7.72
N THR A 134 -1.02 -3.61 -7.51
CA THR A 134 -1.35 -4.84 -8.25
C THR A 134 -1.28 -6.06 -7.34
N THR A 135 -1.66 -7.22 -7.86
CA THR A 135 -1.21 -8.50 -7.26
C THR A 135 0.28 -8.73 -7.55
N TRP A 136 0.90 -9.69 -6.86
CA TRP A 136 2.28 -10.11 -7.14
C TRP A 136 2.47 -10.67 -8.58
N GLU A 137 1.38 -11.08 -9.21
CA GLU A 137 1.33 -11.55 -10.59
C GLU A 137 1.06 -10.43 -11.62
N ASN A 138 1.15 -9.16 -11.17
CA ASN A 138 0.83 -7.98 -11.98
C ASN A 138 -0.63 -7.92 -12.47
N GLY A 139 -1.52 -8.57 -11.75
CA GLY A 139 -2.96 -8.55 -12.02
C GLY A 139 -3.71 -7.48 -11.23
N ARG A 140 -5.02 -7.43 -11.45
CA ARG A 140 -5.93 -6.52 -10.72
C ARG A 140 -6.00 -6.93 -9.25
N PRO A 141 -5.87 -5.99 -8.29
CA PRO A 141 -5.81 -6.30 -6.86
C PRO A 141 -7.20 -6.46 -6.19
N HIS A 142 -8.30 -6.40 -6.95
CA HIS A 142 -9.68 -6.26 -6.44
C HIS A 142 -10.13 -7.40 -5.50
N GLU A 143 -9.64 -8.61 -5.75
CA GLU A 143 -9.97 -9.78 -4.93
C GLU A 143 -9.07 -9.96 -3.71
N GLY A 144 -8.13 -9.04 -3.51
CA GLY A 144 -7.13 -9.15 -2.45
C GLY A 144 -6.05 -10.19 -2.74
N GLY A 145 -5.67 -10.96 -1.74
CA GLY A 145 -4.61 -11.97 -1.84
C GLY A 145 -3.21 -11.37 -1.64
N ARG A 146 -2.30 -11.61 -2.57
CA ARG A 146 -0.92 -11.13 -2.57
C ARG A 146 -0.83 -9.79 -3.28
N ILE A 147 -0.58 -8.72 -2.53
CA ILE A 147 -0.64 -7.35 -3.01
C ILE A 147 0.74 -6.70 -2.94
N VAL A 148 1.06 -5.92 -3.97
CA VAL A 148 2.19 -5.00 -4.00
C VAL A 148 1.70 -3.61 -4.40
N ALA A 149 2.07 -2.58 -3.62
CA ALA A 149 1.86 -1.19 -3.96
C ALA A 149 3.19 -0.45 -3.94
N ALA A 150 3.41 0.43 -4.91
CA ALA A 150 4.62 1.22 -5.02
C ALA A 150 4.35 2.66 -5.44
N GLY A 151 5.19 3.59 -4.97
CA GLY A 151 5.15 4.97 -5.38
C GLY A 151 5.73 5.21 -6.78
N ASP A 152 6.65 4.34 -7.23
CA ASP A 152 7.32 4.47 -8.52
C ASP A 152 7.20 3.17 -9.32
N LYS A 153 6.85 3.28 -10.61
CA LYS A 153 6.69 2.14 -11.51
C LYS A 153 7.98 1.33 -11.69
N ARG A 154 9.15 1.95 -11.54
CA ARG A 154 10.45 1.27 -11.63
C ARG A 154 10.66 0.34 -10.46
N VAL A 155 10.40 0.81 -9.23
CA VAL A 155 10.45 -0.03 -8.02
C VAL A 155 9.41 -1.13 -8.09
N HIS A 156 8.18 -0.84 -8.55
CA HIS A 156 7.15 -1.84 -8.73
C HIS A 156 7.61 -2.97 -9.66
N ALA A 157 8.13 -2.64 -10.84
CA ALA A 157 8.59 -3.63 -11.83
C ALA A 157 9.75 -4.49 -11.27
N GLN A 158 10.75 -3.86 -10.64
CA GLN A 158 11.87 -4.58 -10.02
C GLN A 158 11.40 -5.50 -8.89
N THR A 159 10.43 -5.06 -8.08
CA THR A 159 9.82 -5.87 -7.03
C THR A 159 9.13 -7.10 -7.58
N LEU A 160 8.33 -6.94 -8.65
CA LEU A 160 7.65 -8.07 -9.29
C LEU A 160 8.64 -9.13 -9.80
N GLU A 161 9.79 -8.72 -10.36
CA GLU A 161 10.81 -9.67 -10.79
C GLU A 161 11.41 -10.45 -9.61
N LEU A 162 11.71 -9.79 -8.51
CA LEU A 162 12.22 -10.44 -7.29
C LEU A 162 11.19 -11.40 -6.66
N LEU A 163 9.90 -11.08 -6.77
CA LEU A 163 8.82 -11.91 -6.25
C LEU A 163 8.52 -13.16 -7.11
N LYS A 164 9.09 -13.29 -8.31
CA LYS A 164 8.91 -14.48 -9.17
C LYS A 164 9.81 -15.66 -8.76
N SER A 165 10.91 -15.38 -8.10
CA SER A 165 11.96 -16.36 -7.74
C SER A 165 11.66 -17.22 -6.52
#